data_49b62f1e3ab925366a3980c7448a4f18
#
_entry.id   49b62f1e3ab925366a3980c7448a4f18
#
_cell.length_a   1.000
_cell.length_b   1.000
_cell.length_c   1.000
_cell.angle_alpha   90.00
_cell.angle_beta   90.00
_cell.angle_gamma   90.00
#
_symmetry.space_group_name_H-M   'P 1'
#
loop_
_entity.id
_entity.type
_entity.pdbx_description
1 polymer ?
#
loop_
_entity_poly.entity_id
_entity_poly.type
_entity_poly.pdbx_seq_one_letter_code
_entity_poly.pdbx_strand_id
1 'polypeptide(L)' 'MDKKAQKRIELLRKKINDVQQRLAGARKQMDDPSEVAQLESDLAAAKAAIEKLKAS' A
#
# COMPACT_ATOMS: atom_id res chain seq x y z
N MET A 1 -19.81 0.80 -9.07
CA MET A 1 -19.00 0.16 -8.03
C MET A 1 -19.85 -0.03 -6.79
N ASP A 2 -19.87 -1.22 -6.21
CA ASP A 2 -20.71 -1.45 -5.04
C ASP A 2 -20.08 -0.93 -3.76
N LYS A 3 -20.86 -0.87 -2.69
CA LYS A 3 -20.40 -0.31 -1.42
C LYS A 3 -19.26 -1.11 -0.81
N LYS A 4 -19.25 -2.42 -1.01
CA LYS A 4 -18.18 -3.27 -0.50
C LYS A 4 -16.84 -2.94 -1.17
N ALA A 5 -16.87 -2.78 -2.48
CA ALA A 5 -15.67 -2.43 -3.24
C ALA A 5 -15.15 -1.05 -2.84
N GLN A 6 -16.04 -0.07 -2.67
CA GLN A 6 -15.64 1.27 -2.24
C GLN A 6 -15.00 1.26 -0.86
N LYS A 7 -15.59 0.51 0.07
CA LYS A 7 -15.06 0.40 1.42
C LYS A 7 -13.68 -0.25 1.42
N ARG A 8 -13.51 -1.27 0.60
CA ARG A 8 -12.24 -1.96 0.48
C ARG A 8 -11.16 -1.05 -0.11
N ILE A 9 -11.53 -0.26 -1.13
CA ILE A 9 -10.62 0.71 -1.72
C ILE A 9 -10.18 1.75 -0.68
N GLU A 10 -11.09 2.23 0.14
CA GLU A 10 -10.75 3.19 1.20
C GLU A 10 -9.76 2.60 2.19
N LEU A 11 -9.97 1.35 2.61
CA LEU A 11 -9.06 0.67 3.52
C LEU A 11 -7.68 0.48 2.90
N LEU A 12 -7.64 0.13 1.61
CA LEU A 12 -6.38 -0.05 0.90
C LEU A 12 -5.64 1.28 0.74
N ARG A 13 -6.37 2.38 0.51
CA ARG A 13 -5.76 3.70 0.44
C ARG A 13 -5.12 4.11 1.75
N LYS A 14 -5.79 3.81 2.87
CA LYS A 14 -5.23 4.06 4.20
C LYS A 14 -3.95 3.24 4.41
N LYS A 15 -3.98 1.99 4.00
CA LYS A 15 -2.83 1.11 4.09
C LYS A 15 -1.66 1.64 3.25
N ILE A 16 -1.95 2.08 2.03
CA ILE A 16 -0.94 2.67 1.14
C ILE A 16 -0.29 3.88 1.80
N ASN A 17 -1.10 4.77 2.35
CA ASN A 17 -0.58 5.96 3.02
C ASN A 17 0.32 5.59 4.19
N ASP A 18 -0.10 4.62 5.01
CA ASP A 18 0.68 4.14 6.15
C ASP A 18 2.01 3.54 5.70
N VAL A 19 1.96 2.67 4.68
CA VAL A 19 3.16 2.03 4.15
C VAL A 19 4.11 3.05 3.55
N GLN A 20 3.59 4.06 2.84
CA GLN A 20 4.41 5.12 2.26
C GLN A 20 5.14 5.91 3.34
N GLN A 21 4.47 6.20 4.46
CA GLN A 21 5.09 6.91 5.57
C GLN A 21 6.19 6.07 6.21
N ARG A 22 5.94 4.78 6.41
CA ARG A 22 6.93 3.86 6.95
C ARG A 22 8.13 3.72 6.03
N LEU A 23 7.86 3.63 4.73
CA LEU A 23 8.90 3.51 3.72
C LEU A 23 9.80 4.75 3.70
N ALA A 24 9.20 5.94 3.76
CA ALA A 24 9.96 7.18 3.82
C ALA A 24 10.86 7.24 5.05
N GLY A 25 10.33 6.82 6.20
CA GLY A 25 11.10 6.76 7.44
C GLY A 25 12.23 5.74 7.37
N ALA A 26 11.95 4.56 6.81
CA ALA A 26 12.96 3.51 6.67
C ALA A 26 14.11 3.94 5.77
N ARG A 27 13.79 4.58 4.66
CA ARG A 27 14.81 5.11 3.73
C ARG A 27 15.66 6.19 4.38
N LYS A 28 15.01 7.06 5.15
CA LYS A 28 15.68 8.17 5.82
C LYS A 28 16.64 7.69 6.89
N GLN A 29 16.28 6.63 7.59
CA GLN A 29 17.07 6.07 8.67
C GLN A 29 18.06 5.00 8.19
N MET A 30 18.06 4.72 6.90
CA MET A 30 18.90 3.68 6.30
C MET A 30 18.70 2.33 6.96
N ASP A 31 17.44 1.97 7.15
CA ASP A 31 17.07 0.68 7.74
C ASP A 31 17.44 -0.49 6.83
N ASP A 32 17.25 -1.68 7.37
CA ASP A 32 17.54 -2.94 6.68
C ASP A 32 16.93 -2.95 5.27
N PRO A 33 17.74 -3.20 4.22
CA PRO A 33 17.23 -3.27 2.85
C PRO A 33 16.10 -4.28 2.66
N SER A 34 16.10 -5.36 3.44
CA SER A 34 15.01 -6.36 3.38
C SER A 34 13.69 -5.75 3.79
N GLU A 35 13.71 -4.90 4.81
CA GLU A 35 12.51 -4.24 5.33
C GLU A 35 11.97 -3.24 4.31
N VAL A 36 12.86 -2.47 3.70
CA VAL A 36 12.49 -1.53 2.65
C VAL A 36 11.86 -2.27 1.47
N ALA A 37 12.47 -3.37 1.03
CA ALA A 37 11.95 -4.18 -0.05
C ALA A 37 10.57 -4.75 0.28
N GLN A 38 10.35 -5.18 1.52
CA GLN A 38 9.06 -5.69 1.95
C GLN A 38 7.98 -4.60 1.90
N LEU A 39 8.31 -3.40 2.36
CA LEU A 39 7.38 -2.28 2.31
C LEU A 39 7.04 -1.89 0.87
N GLU A 40 8.02 -1.90 -0.01
CA GLU A 40 7.79 -1.62 -1.44
C GLU A 40 6.88 -2.68 -2.06
N SER A 41 7.09 -3.94 -1.72
CA SER A 41 6.25 -5.05 -2.20
C SER A 41 4.82 -4.90 -1.70
N ASP A 42 4.64 -4.56 -0.42
CA ASP A 42 3.33 -4.34 0.16
C ASP A 42 2.60 -3.18 -0.52
N LEU A 43 3.34 -2.12 -0.81
CA LEU A 43 2.79 -0.95 -1.50
C LEU A 43 2.30 -1.33 -2.89
N ALA A 44 3.12 -2.05 -3.65
CA ALA A 44 2.75 -2.49 -5.00
C ALA A 44 1.53 -3.41 -4.97
N ALA A 45 1.47 -4.32 -4.00
CA ALA A 45 0.34 -5.25 -3.86
C ALA A 45 -0.96 -4.48 -3.55
N ALA A 46 -0.89 -3.48 -2.68
CA ALA A 46 -2.06 -2.69 -2.33
C ALA A 46 -2.57 -1.87 -3.52
N LYS A 47 -1.65 -1.29 -4.29
CA LYS A 47 -2.02 -0.53 -5.50
C LYS A 47 -2.65 -1.44 -6.54
N ALA A 48 -2.10 -2.63 -6.74
CA ALA A 48 -2.65 -3.61 -7.67
C ALA A 48 -4.05 -4.07 -7.24
N ALA A 49 -4.27 -4.25 -5.94
CA ALA A 49 -5.58 -4.63 -5.42
C ALA A 49 -6.63 -3.56 -5.70
N ILE A 50 -6.28 -2.29 -5.55
CA ILE A 50 -7.18 -1.17 -5.87
C ILE A 50 -7.54 -1.20 -7.35
N GLU A 51 -6.55 -1.37 -8.22
CA GLU A 51 -6.79 -1.41 -9.66
C GLU A 51 -7.74 -2.54 -10.04
N LYS A 52 -7.58 -3.70 -9.43
CA LYS A 52 -8.48 -4.84 -9.65
C LYS A 52 -9.90 -4.52 -9.23
N LEU A 53 -10.08 -3.87 -8.09
CA LEU A 53 -11.39 -3.49 -7.60
C LEU A 53 -12.06 -2.47 -8.50
N LYS A 54 -11.29 -1.53 -9.04
CA LYS A 54 -11.82 -0.53 -9.97
C LYS A 54 -12.21 -1.14 -11.31
N ALA A 55 -11.49 -2.17 -11.75
CA ALA A 55 -11.71 -2.81 -13.04
C ALA A 55 -12.90 -3.79 -13.04
N SER A 56 -13.32 -4.26 -11.89
CA SER A 56 -14.42 -5.23 -11.78
C SER A 56 -15.81 -4.62 -11.79
#